data_e3516740b221298c0ba49e1d6593479c
#
_entry.id   e3516740b221298c0ba49e1d6593479c
#
_cell.length_a   1.000
_cell.length_b   1.000
_cell.length_c   1.000
_cell.angle_alpha   90.00
_cell.angle_beta   90.00
_cell.angle_gamma   90.00
#
_symmetry.space_group_name_H-M   'P 1'
#
loop_
_entity.id
_entity.type
_entity.pdbx_description
1 polymer ?
#
loop_
_entity_poly.entity_id
_entity_poly.type
_entity_poly.pdbx_seq_one_letter_code
_entity_poly.pdbx_strand_id
1 'polypeptide(L)'
;MALEMYDTVKSTEGRLLAVPKHGGSAEEIKSLTPVLSAYLYTSAGISVGNQTIKTALDTLEGLTMQRAEQTVALRSAVTTSVISKIYDRNGSSETFSVPTCVYIDLGSHDSEVVRVNEYGWSLLSDERKIASDSNQEYPAAPLFRRTATIRPLPVPVRSTNGRDHLASILGLTPTDPKFLLVWGWLVASVFVNIPRPALWLTGQQGSGKTTLGLLALSVVNPTERMGGNFGKNERDDLTLLSGS
;
A
#
# COMPACT_ATOMS: atom_id res chain seq x y z
N MET A 1 19.90 20.63 1.91
CA MET A 1 20.26 19.27 1.49
C MET A 1 19.11 18.27 1.68
N ALA A 2 18.73 17.83 2.91
CA ALA A 2 17.60 16.87 3.04
C ALA A 2 16.31 17.39 2.39
N LEU A 3 15.95 18.66 2.59
CA LEU A 3 14.81 19.34 1.96
C LEU A 3 14.96 19.57 0.46
N GLU A 4 16.13 19.44 -0.11
CA GLU A 4 16.35 19.47 -1.56
C GLU A 4 16.04 18.12 -2.19
N MET A 5 16.29 17.04 -1.48
CA MET A 5 16.08 15.66 -1.94
C MET A 5 14.68 15.13 -1.62
N TYR A 6 14.10 15.59 -0.51
CA TYR A 6 12.84 15.07 0.01
C TYR A 6 11.84 16.17 0.31
N ASP A 7 10.59 15.92 0.00
CA ASP A 7 9.45 16.57 0.62
C ASP A 7 9.09 15.84 1.91
N THR A 8 8.43 16.50 2.84
CA THR A 8 8.02 15.86 4.08
C THR A 8 6.51 15.91 4.25
N VAL A 9 5.95 14.82 4.77
CA VAL A 9 4.51 14.63 4.93
C VAL A 9 4.22 14.12 6.34
N LYS A 10 3.19 14.69 6.97
CA LYS A 10 2.58 14.14 8.17
C LYS A 10 1.40 13.26 7.72
N SER A 11 1.43 11.97 8.07
CA SER A 11 0.31 11.08 7.76
C SER A 11 -0.86 11.30 8.73
N THR A 12 -2.07 10.94 8.31
CA THR A 12 -3.28 10.91 9.16
C THR A 12 -3.14 9.98 10.38
N GLU A 13 -2.19 9.03 10.33
CA GLU A 13 -1.82 8.16 11.46
C GLU A 13 -0.79 8.81 12.40
N GLY A 14 -0.40 10.07 12.14
CA GLY A 14 0.61 10.79 12.93
C GLY A 14 2.05 10.44 12.61
N ARG A 15 2.32 9.66 11.56
CA ARG A 15 3.70 9.33 11.13
C ARG A 15 4.33 10.49 10.36
N LEU A 16 5.62 10.69 10.56
CA LEU A 16 6.40 11.73 9.89
C LEU A 16 7.25 11.07 8.80
N LEU A 17 6.93 11.40 7.56
CA LEU A 17 7.46 10.72 6.39
C LEU A 17 8.24 11.67 5.49
N ALA A 18 9.26 11.16 4.86
CA ALA A 18 10.02 11.80 3.79
C ALA A 18 9.67 11.15 2.45
N VAL A 19 9.43 11.97 1.46
CA VAL A 19 9.05 11.56 0.10
C VAL A 19 10.13 12.06 -0.85
N PRO A 20 10.86 11.17 -1.56
CA PRO A 20 11.90 11.60 -2.49
C PRO A 20 11.32 12.50 -3.60
N LYS A 21 11.94 13.64 -3.91
CA LYS A 21 11.45 14.59 -4.95
C LYS A 21 11.51 14.06 -6.38
N HIS A 22 12.34 13.06 -6.60
CA HIS A 22 12.54 12.47 -7.91
C HIS A 22 11.70 11.21 -8.17
N GLY A 23 10.65 11.00 -7.40
CA GLY A 23 9.83 9.80 -7.45
C GLY A 23 10.20 8.80 -6.34
N GLY A 24 9.29 7.94 -5.99
CA GLY A 24 9.49 6.94 -4.94
C GLY A 24 8.45 7.00 -3.84
N SER A 25 8.43 5.96 -3.04
CA SER A 25 7.51 5.81 -1.93
C SER A 25 7.98 6.61 -0.71
N ALA A 26 7.04 6.95 0.16
CA ALA A 26 7.35 7.60 1.42
C ALA A 26 8.05 6.64 2.40
N GLU A 27 9.04 7.15 3.09
CA GLU A 27 9.79 6.44 4.14
C GLU A 27 9.75 7.23 5.44
N GLU A 28 9.92 6.58 6.57
CA GLU A 28 10.01 7.29 7.85
C GLU A 28 11.26 8.19 7.88
N ILE A 29 11.12 9.43 8.36
CA ILE A 29 12.23 10.39 8.40
C ILE A 29 13.43 9.80 9.16
N LYS A 30 13.19 9.08 10.26
CA LYS A 30 14.26 8.45 11.05
C LYS A 30 15.06 7.37 10.31
N SER A 31 14.44 6.72 9.31
CA SER A 31 15.10 5.69 8.51
C SER A 31 16.15 6.25 7.54
N LEU A 32 16.16 7.56 7.30
CA LEU A 32 17.05 8.21 6.34
C LEU A 32 18.51 8.33 6.81
N THR A 33 18.82 8.03 8.07
CA THR A 33 20.19 8.19 8.59
C THR A 33 21.26 7.53 7.72
N PRO A 34 21.14 6.23 7.32
CA PRO A 34 22.16 5.60 6.47
C PRO A 34 22.26 6.22 5.07
N VAL A 35 21.12 6.57 4.49
CA VAL A 35 21.03 7.14 3.13
C VAL A 35 21.71 8.51 3.08
N LEU A 36 21.41 9.38 4.03
CA LEU A 36 22.02 10.71 4.13
C LEU A 36 23.52 10.63 4.45
N SER A 37 23.93 9.68 5.29
CA SER A 37 25.33 9.44 5.58
C SER A 37 26.12 9.03 4.33
N ALA A 38 25.59 8.06 3.58
CA ALA A 38 26.19 7.60 2.33
C ALA A 38 26.24 8.72 1.28
N TYR A 39 25.16 9.48 1.14
CA TYR A 39 25.10 10.60 0.21
C TYR A 39 26.13 11.69 0.51
N LEU A 40 26.28 12.08 1.77
CA LEU A 40 27.29 13.09 2.19
C LEU A 40 28.72 12.62 1.89
N TYR A 41 28.99 11.34 2.12
CA TYR A 41 30.29 10.77 1.82
C TYR A 41 30.57 10.76 0.29
N THR A 42 29.60 10.34 -0.50
CA THR A 42 29.78 10.20 -1.97
C THR A 42 29.77 11.54 -2.70
N SER A 43 28.96 12.52 -2.25
CA SER A 43 28.80 13.81 -2.95
C SER A 43 29.81 14.86 -2.50
N ALA A 44 30.19 14.88 -1.24
CA ALA A 44 31.04 15.92 -0.67
C ALA A 44 32.35 15.40 -0.02
N GLY A 45 32.54 14.08 0.02
CA GLY A 45 33.68 13.47 0.73
C GLY A 45 33.64 13.67 2.24
N ILE A 46 32.50 14.06 2.80
CA ILE A 46 32.38 14.42 4.21
C ILE A 46 31.83 13.22 5.01
N SER A 47 32.62 12.75 5.96
CA SER A 47 32.14 11.81 6.98
C SER A 47 31.50 12.58 8.12
N VAL A 48 30.21 12.47 8.28
CA VAL A 48 29.44 13.14 9.35
C VAL A 48 29.08 12.12 10.42
N GLY A 49 29.28 12.50 11.68
CA GLY A 49 28.87 11.64 12.81
C GLY A 49 27.38 11.40 12.84
N ASN A 50 26.96 10.18 13.18
CA ASN A 50 25.55 9.78 13.25
C ASN A 50 24.71 10.73 14.12
N GLN A 51 25.28 11.31 15.18
CA GLN A 51 24.57 12.24 16.06
C GLN A 51 24.18 13.54 15.34
N THR A 52 25.04 14.06 14.48
CA THR A 52 24.74 15.28 13.70
C THR A 52 23.61 15.04 12.71
N ILE A 53 23.61 13.90 12.02
CA ILE A 53 22.54 13.52 11.11
C ILE A 53 21.23 13.33 11.87
N LYS A 54 21.28 12.66 13.02
CA LYS A 54 20.12 12.46 13.88
C LYS A 54 19.50 13.78 14.32
N THR A 55 20.30 14.73 14.78
CA THR A 55 19.83 16.06 15.18
C THR A 55 19.16 16.81 14.01
N ALA A 56 19.72 16.68 12.79
CA ALA A 56 19.13 17.27 11.60
C ALA A 56 17.77 16.62 11.25
N LEU A 57 17.66 15.29 11.40
CA LEU A 57 16.40 14.57 11.18
C LEU A 57 15.36 14.90 12.26
N ASP A 58 15.73 15.02 13.52
CA ASP A 58 14.85 15.46 14.62
C ASP A 58 14.29 16.87 14.34
N THR A 59 15.13 17.77 13.79
CA THR A 59 14.67 19.11 13.36
C THR A 59 13.69 19.01 12.20
N LEU A 60 13.95 18.14 11.23
CA LEU A 60 13.06 17.90 10.08
C LEU A 60 11.71 17.33 10.53
N GLU A 61 11.70 16.42 11.50
CA GLU A 61 10.48 15.91 12.11
C GLU A 61 9.68 17.03 12.77
N GLY A 62 10.35 17.89 13.57
CA GLY A 62 9.70 19.05 14.19
C GLY A 62 9.02 19.98 13.18
N LEU A 63 9.65 20.26 12.06
CA LEU A 63 9.07 21.04 10.96
C LEU A 63 7.91 20.31 10.29
N THR A 64 8.01 18.99 10.14
CA THR A 64 6.96 18.17 9.51
C THR A 64 5.71 18.06 10.37
N MET A 65 5.85 18.08 11.69
CA MET A 65 4.70 18.06 12.61
C MET A 65 3.73 19.25 12.40
N GLN A 66 4.23 20.37 11.90
CA GLN A 66 3.42 21.57 11.64
C GLN A 66 2.69 21.53 10.28
N ARG A 67 2.94 20.52 9.44
CA ARG A 67 2.30 20.38 8.14
C ARG A 67 0.89 19.81 8.26
N ALA A 68 0.07 20.09 7.24
CA ALA A 68 -1.24 19.47 7.10
C ALA A 68 -1.12 17.94 6.95
N GLU A 69 -2.07 17.23 7.51
CA GLU A 69 -2.12 15.77 7.41
C GLU A 69 -2.51 15.31 6.01
N GLN A 70 -1.89 14.24 5.55
CA GLN A 70 -2.16 13.61 4.27
C GLN A 70 -2.38 12.11 4.47
N THR A 71 -3.33 11.55 3.72
CA THR A 71 -3.54 10.11 3.71
C THR A 71 -2.39 9.41 2.99
N VAL A 72 -1.81 8.43 3.66
CA VAL A 72 -0.70 7.61 3.13
C VAL A 72 -1.09 6.15 3.23
N ALA A 73 -1.09 5.45 2.11
CA ALA A 73 -1.45 4.05 2.03
C ALA A 73 -0.23 3.14 2.18
N LEU A 74 -0.44 1.86 2.50
CA LEU A 74 0.63 0.85 2.59
C LEU A 74 0.80 0.07 1.29
N ARG A 75 -0.24 -0.58 0.83
CA ARG A 75 -0.21 -1.47 -0.33
C ARG A 75 -1.32 -1.16 -1.33
N SER A 76 -2.49 -0.84 -0.85
CA SER A 76 -3.64 -0.51 -1.68
C SER A 76 -4.35 0.72 -1.15
N ALA A 77 -4.99 1.43 -2.05
CA ALA A 77 -5.82 2.58 -1.73
C ALA A 77 -7.03 2.62 -2.65
N VAL A 78 -8.10 3.19 -2.15
CA VAL A 78 -9.34 3.39 -2.92
C VAL A 78 -9.65 4.86 -2.95
N THR A 79 -9.81 5.42 -4.15
CA THR A 79 -10.37 6.76 -4.32
C THR A 79 -11.86 6.67 -4.53
N THR A 80 -12.60 7.63 -4.04
CA THR A 80 -14.05 7.68 -4.11
C THR A 80 -14.53 8.95 -4.77
N SER A 81 -15.60 8.84 -5.56
CA SER A 81 -16.37 9.98 -6.05
C SER A 81 -17.67 10.08 -5.27
N VAL A 82 -18.14 11.30 -5.08
CA VAL A 82 -19.41 11.55 -4.42
C VAL A 82 -20.48 11.68 -5.50
N ILE A 83 -21.48 10.81 -5.45
CA ILE A 83 -22.62 10.84 -6.36
C ILE A 83 -23.86 11.20 -5.56
N SER A 84 -24.58 12.24 -6.01
CA SER A 84 -25.88 12.60 -5.46
C SER A 84 -26.97 12.04 -6.37
N LYS A 85 -27.85 11.19 -5.84
CA LYS A 85 -29.04 10.71 -6.55
C LYS A 85 -30.28 11.44 -6.02
N ILE A 86 -31.04 12.03 -6.91
CA ILE A 86 -32.33 12.63 -6.61
C ILE A 86 -33.39 11.55 -6.78
N TYR A 87 -34.09 11.20 -5.70
CA TYR A 87 -35.03 10.08 -5.66
C TYR A 87 -36.51 10.50 -5.80
N ASP A 88 -36.81 11.76 -5.59
CA ASP A 88 -38.21 12.19 -5.50
C ASP A 88 -38.45 13.51 -6.23
N ARG A 89 -39.72 13.74 -6.65
CA ARG A 89 -40.20 15.01 -7.22
C ARG A 89 -40.09 16.18 -6.21
N ASN A 90 -39.95 15.88 -4.93
CA ASN A 90 -39.78 16.86 -3.84
C ASN A 90 -38.32 17.26 -3.63
N GLY A 91 -37.39 16.77 -4.44
CA GLY A 91 -35.98 17.13 -4.35
C GLY A 91 -35.19 16.41 -3.27
N SER A 92 -35.72 15.33 -2.67
CA SER A 92 -34.95 14.49 -1.75
C SER A 92 -33.76 13.92 -2.49
N SER A 93 -32.55 14.18 -1.98
CA SER A 93 -31.30 13.66 -2.52
C SER A 93 -30.51 12.94 -1.46
N GLU A 94 -29.98 11.78 -1.82
CA GLU A 94 -28.99 11.07 -1.02
C GLU A 94 -27.64 11.15 -1.70
N THR A 95 -26.60 11.32 -0.90
CA THR A 95 -25.22 11.41 -1.36
C THR A 95 -24.48 10.13 -1.00
N PHE A 96 -23.92 9.46 -1.99
CA PHE A 96 -23.15 8.23 -1.82
C PHE A 96 -21.71 8.43 -2.25
N SER A 97 -20.80 7.84 -1.49
CA SER A 97 -19.41 7.69 -1.91
C SER A 97 -19.26 6.36 -2.66
N VAL A 98 -18.89 6.43 -3.93
CA VAL A 98 -18.63 5.23 -4.75
C VAL A 98 -17.15 5.12 -5.07
N PRO A 99 -16.56 3.92 -5.02
CA PRO A 99 -15.20 3.71 -5.45
C PRO A 99 -15.03 4.11 -6.92
N THR A 100 -14.02 4.92 -7.22
CA THR A 100 -13.72 5.35 -8.59
C THR A 100 -12.51 4.60 -9.12
N CYS A 101 -11.48 4.49 -8.32
CA CYS A 101 -10.28 3.74 -8.66
C CYS A 101 -9.75 2.98 -7.45
N VAL A 102 -9.15 1.83 -7.71
CA VAL A 102 -8.31 1.12 -6.76
C VAL A 102 -6.88 1.25 -7.24
N TYR A 103 -5.99 1.62 -6.35
CA TYR A 103 -4.55 1.71 -6.59
C TYR A 103 -3.84 0.65 -5.78
N ILE A 104 -2.90 -0.06 -6.41
CA ILE A 104 -2.10 -1.11 -5.79
C ILE A 104 -0.63 -0.78 -6.03
N ASP A 105 0.11 -0.48 -4.96
CA ASP A 105 1.57 -0.32 -5.03
C ASP A 105 2.21 -1.68 -5.26
N LEU A 106 2.99 -1.81 -6.33
CA LEU A 106 3.72 -3.05 -6.60
C LEU A 106 4.93 -3.24 -5.67
N GLY A 107 5.33 -2.21 -4.94
CA GLY A 107 6.51 -2.28 -4.08
C GLY A 107 7.81 -2.43 -4.87
N SER A 108 7.81 -2.18 -6.19
CA SER A 108 8.98 -2.20 -7.06
C SER A 108 9.91 -1.02 -6.76
N HIS A 109 11.18 -1.12 -7.14
CA HIS A 109 12.14 -0.01 -7.00
C HIS A 109 11.67 1.25 -7.74
N ASP A 110 11.01 1.06 -8.89
CA ASP A 110 10.57 2.13 -9.78
C ASP A 110 9.23 2.76 -9.36
N SER A 111 8.73 2.40 -8.17
CA SER A 111 7.47 2.92 -7.59
C SER A 111 6.27 2.76 -8.52
N GLU A 112 6.21 1.62 -9.18
CA GLU A 112 5.10 1.27 -10.05
C GLU A 112 3.83 0.99 -9.26
N VAL A 113 2.73 1.54 -9.75
CA VAL A 113 1.39 1.42 -9.17
C VAL A 113 0.44 0.90 -10.23
N VAL A 114 -0.37 -0.07 -9.89
CA VAL A 114 -1.49 -0.51 -10.73
C VAL A 114 -2.73 0.28 -10.36
N ARG A 115 -3.31 0.98 -11.33
CA ARG A 115 -4.62 1.61 -11.22
C ARG A 115 -5.67 0.71 -11.83
N VAL A 116 -6.74 0.41 -11.09
CA VAL A 116 -7.89 -0.35 -11.54
C VAL A 116 -9.13 0.56 -11.50
N ASN A 117 -9.86 0.64 -12.58
CA ASN A 117 -11.09 1.40 -12.72
C ASN A 117 -12.15 0.61 -13.52
N GLU A 118 -13.27 1.23 -13.85
CA GLU A 118 -14.37 0.61 -14.61
C GLU A 118 -13.97 0.15 -16.02
N TYR A 119 -12.92 0.72 -16.62
CA TYR A 119 -12.43 0.34 -17.96
C TYR A 119 -11.33 -0.73 -17.93
N GLY A 120 -10.90 -1.15 -16.74
CA GLY A 120 -9.87 -2.16 -16.55
C GLY A 120 -8.71 -1.68 -15.70
N TRP A 121 -7.49 -2.09 -16.05
CA TRP A 121 -6.31 -1.71 -15.28
C TRP A 121 -5.20 -1.13 -16.16
N SER A 122 -4.39 -0.29 -15.56
CA SER A 122 -3.20 0.32 -16.17
C SER A 122 -2.03 0.34 -15.17
N LEU A 123 -0.81 0.22 -15.69
CA LEU A 123 0.42 0.37 -14.92
C LEU A 123 0.86 1.84 -15.00
N LEU A 124 1.16 2.40 -13.84
CA LEU A 124 1.62 3.77 -13.67
C LEU A 124 3.05 3.70 -13.12
N SER A 125 4.01 4.32 -13.80
CA SER A 125 5.44 4.22 -13.48
C SER A 125 5.99 5.35 -12.62
N ASP A 126 5.20 6.40 -12.37
CA ASP A 126 5.60 7.53 -11.53
C ASP A 126 4.37 8.25 -10.96
N GLU A 127 4.13 8.07 -9.67
CA GLU A 127 2.96 8.62 -8.97
C GLU A 127 2.83 10.14 -9.09
N ARG A 128 3.95 10.87 -9.20
CA ARG A 128 3.94 12.34 -9.25
C ARG A 128 3.71 12.90 -10.63
N LYS A 129 4.18 12.22 -11.67
CA LYS A 129 3.85 12.59 -13.05
C LYS A 129 2.36 12.46 -13.31
N ILE A 130 1.74 11.49 -12.62
CA ILE A 130 0.30 11.25 -12.68
C ILE A 130 -0.48 12.38 -12.01
N ALA A 131 0.00 12.89 -10.88
CA ALA A 131 -0.63 14.01 -10.18
C ALA A 131 -0.56 15.34 -10.96
N SER A 132 0.38 15.48 -11.89
CA SER A 132 0.59 16.69 -12.68
C SER A 132 -0.14 16.71 -14.02
N ASP A 133 -0.74 15.60 -14.44
CA ASP A 133 -1.48 15.53 -15.70
C ASP A 133 -2.87 16.15 -15.52
N SER A 134 -2.99 17.41 -15.93
CA SER A 134 -4.19 18.24 -15.80
C SER A 134 -5.40 17.75 -16.61
N ASN A 135 -5.23 16.76 -17.47
CA ASN A 135 -6.29 16.12 -18.24
C ASN A 135 -6.81 14.81 -17.62
N GLN A 136 -6.49 14.54 -16.37
CA GLN A 136 -6.85 13.28 -15.75
C GLN A 136 -8.34 13.22 -15.37
N GLU A 137 -9.03 12.28 -15.99
CA GLU A 137 -10.42 11.90 -15.69
C GLU A 137 -10.55 11.24 -14.29
N TYR A 138 -9.43 10.82 -13.69
CA TYR A 138 -9.38 10.09 -12.41
C TYR A 138 -8.51 10.81 -11.39
N PRO A 139 -8.82 10.66 -10.09
CA PRO A 139 -7.99 11.20 -9.03
C PRO A 139 -6.54 10.72 -9.13
N ALA A 140 -5.61 11.57 -8.72
CA ALA A 140 -4.20 11.19 -8.62
C ALA A 140 -4.01 9.99 -7.68
N ALA A 141 -3.00 9.17 -7.97
CA ALA A 141 -2.64 8.07 -7.08
C ALA A 141 -2.29 8.61 -5.69
N PRO A 142 -2.79 7.99 -4.62
CA PRO A 142 -2.40 8.37 -3.27
C PRO A 142 -0.94 8.06 -3.02
N LEU A 143 -0.37 8.73 -2.04
CA LEU A 143 1.00 8.46 -1.62
C LEU A 143 1.08 7.10 -0.92
N PHE A 144 2.06 6.28 -1.29
CA PHE A 144 2.33 4.98 -0.66
C PHE A 144 3.55 5.05 0.23
N ARG A 145 3.48 4.41 1.39
CA ARG A 145 4.60 4.23 2.31
C ARG A 145 5.18 2.83 2.16
N ARG A 146 6.50 2.74 2.12
CA ARG A 146 7.20 1.46 2.20
C ARG A 146 7.72 1.19 3.59
N THR A 147 7.57 -0.05 4.02
CA THR A 147 8.23 -0.61 5.20
C THR A 147 9.34 -1.55 4.75
N ALA A 148 10.34 -1.77 5.59
CA ALA A 148 11.45 -2.68 5.30
C ALA A 148 11.01 -4.13 5.02
N THR A 149 9.82 -4.51 5.47
CA THR A 149 9.27 -5.86 5.34
C THR A 149 8.47 -6.08 4.07
N ILE A 150 8.05 -5.03 3.37
CA ILE A 150 7.27 -5.14 2.13
C ILE A 150 8.13 -5.72 1.01
N ARG A 151 7.63 -6.77 0.36
CA ARG A 151 8.23 -7.38 -0.83
C ARG A 151 7.51 -6.92 -2.09
N PRO A 152 8.21 -6.81 -3.23
CA PRO A 152 7.57 -6.42 -4.47
C PRO A 152 6.59 -7.47 -4.96
N LEU A 153 5.50 -7.01 -5.54
CA LEU A 153 4.61 -7.82 -6.38
C LEU A 153 5.17 -7.84 -7.80
N PRO A 154 4.97 -8.93 -8.55
CA PRO A 154 5.32 -8.94 -9.96
C PRO A 154 4.45 -7.95 -10.76
N VAL A 155 5.02 -7.41 -11.84
CA VAL A 155 4.25 -6.59 -12.78
C VAL A 155 3.14 -7.46 -13.39
N PRO A 156 1.88 -7.03 -13.33
CA PRO A 156 0.77 -7.82 -13.84
C PRO A 156 0.83 -7.95 -15.36
N VAL A 157 0.45 -9.12 -15.84
CA VAL A 157 0.35 -9.41 -17.28
C VAL A 157 -1.11 -9.57 -17.67
N ARG A 158 -1.51 -8.99 -18.80
CA ARG A 158 -2.88 -9.16 -19.30
C ARG A 158 -3.11 -10.64 -19.66
N SER A 159 -4.07 -11.25 -18.97
CA SER A 159 -4.45 -12.64 -19.18
C SER A 159 -5.96 -12.79 -18.95
N THR A 160 -6.59 -13.61 -19.76
CA THR A 160 -8.01 -14.00 -19.59
C THR A 160 -8.17 -15.19 -18.64
N ASN A 161 -7.08 -15.90 -18.33
CA ASN A 161 -7.12 -17.20 -17.65
C ASN A 161 -6.58 -17.15 -16.20
N GLY A 162 -6.27 -15.98 -15.65
CA GLY A 162 -5.66 -15.86 -14.31
C GLY A 162 -6.49 -16.50 -13.20
N ARG A 163 -7.82 -16.35 -13.27
CA ARG A 163 -8.75 -16.96 -12.31
C ARG A 163 -8.74 -18.49 -12.42
N ASP A 164 -8.80 -19.03 -13.65
CA ASP A 164 -8.83 -20.46 -13.89
C ASP A 164 -7.48 -21.11 -13.50
N HIS A 165 -6.39 -20.40 -13.76
CA HIS A 165 -5.05 -20.84 -13.37
C HIS A 165 -4.93 -20.91 -11.83
N LEU A 166 -5.41 -19.92 -11.11
CA LEU A 166 -5.41 -19.94 -9.64
C LEU A 166 -6.26 -21.10 -9.10
N ALA A 167 -7.45 -21.32 -9.67
CA ALA A 167 -8.30 -22.44 -9.31
C ALA A 167 -7.59 -23.78 -9.52
N SER A 168 -6.92 -23.94 -10.65
CA SER A 168 -6.12 -25.14 -10.98
C SER A 168 -4.97 -25.38 -9.99
N ILE A 169 -4.23 -24.34 -9.60
CA ILE A 169 -3.17 -24.42 -8.57
C ILE A 169 -3.72 -24.96 -7.24
N LEU A 170 -4.95 -24.58 -6.89
CA LEU A 170 -5.63 -25.04 -5.69
C LEU A 170 -6.29 -26.42 -5.82
N GLY A 171 -6.20 -27.06 -6.99
CA GLY A 171 -6.89 -28.31 -7.29
C GLY A 171 -8.41 -28.20 -7.31
N LEU A 172 -8.93 -27.00 -7.63
CA LEU A 172 -10.35 -26.66 -7.66
C LEU A 172 -10.77 -26.21 -9.05
N THR A 173 -12.09 -26.13 -9.26
CA THR A 173 -12.63 -25.49 -10.47
C THR A 173 -12.98 -24.02 -10.18
N PRO A 174 -13.06 -23.14 -11.19
CA PRO A 174 -13.45 -21.73 -11.00
C PRO A 174 -14.87 -21.52 -10.45
N THR A 175 -15.71 -22.55 -10.51
CA THR A 175 -17.09 -22.54 -9.99
C THR A 175 -17.23 -23.23 -8.64
N ASP A 176 -16.16 -23.84 -8.11
CA ASP A 176 -16.19 -24.50 -6.82
C ASP A 176 -16.48 -23.45 -5.72
N PRO A 177 -17.46 -23.72 -4.82
CA PRO A 177 -17.79 -22.80 -3.73
C PRO A 177 -16.59 -22.45 -2.84
N LYS A 178 -15.66 -23.39 -2.61
CA LYS A 178 -14.45 -23.15 -1.82
C LYS A 178 -13.50 -22.19 -2.54
N PHE A 179 -13.37 -22.34 -3.86
CA PHE A 179 -12.60 -21.41 -4.67
C PHE A 179 -13.22 -20.02 -4.66
N LEU A 180 -14.55 -19.93 -4.80
CA LEU A 180 -15.26 -18.65 -4.79
C LEU A 180 -15.07 -17.89 -3.46
N LEU A 181 -15.00 -18.58 -2.32
CA LEU A 181 -14.70 -17.96 -1.03
C LEU A 181 -13.27 -17.39 -0.99
N VAL A 182 -12.27 -18.15 -1.43
CA VAL A 182 -10.88 -17.68 -1.49
C VAL A 182 -10.74 -16.52 -2.48
N TRP A 183 -11.34 -16.63 -3.65
CA TRP A 183 -11.34 -15.58 -4.66
C TRP A 183 -12.00 -14.29 -4.14
N GLY A 184 -13.17 -14.40 -3.53
CA GLY A 184 -13.87 -13.28 -2.92
C GLY A 184 -13.04 -12.60 -1.82
N TRP A 185 -12.34 -13.39 -0.99
CA TRP A 185 -11.44 -12.85 0.02
C TRP A 185 -10.25 -12.09 -0.60
N LEU A 186 -9.62 -12.65 -1.65
CA LEU A 186 -8.53 -11.98 -2.37
C LEU A 186 -8.98 -10.64 -2.96
N VAL A 187 -10.13 -10.62 -3.61
CA VAL A 187 -10.71 -9.39 -4.17
C VAL A 187 -11.02 -8.38 -3.07
N ALA A 188 -11.72 -8.80 -2.00
CA ALA A 188 -12.07 -7.92 -0.89
C ALA A 188 -10.84 -7.34 -0.17
N SER A 189 -9.72 -8.07 -0.13
CA SER A 189 -8.48 -7.63 0.51
C SER A 189 -7.84 -6.41 -0.15
N VAL A 190 -8.18 -6.12 -1.40
CA VAL A 190 -7.68 -4.95 -2.13
C VAL A 190 -8.44 -3.67 -1.76
N PHE A 191 -9.68 -3.81 -1.27
CA PHE A 191 -10.54 -2.69 -0.89
C PHE A 191 -10.29 -2.29 0.56
N VAL A 192 -9.54 -1.22 0.79
CA VAL A 192 -9.19 -0.75 2.16
C VAL A 192 -10.31 0.04 2.83
N ASN A 193 -11.33 0.45 2.09
CA ASN A 193 -12.47 1.23 2.58
C ASN A 193 -13.63 0.36 3.09
N ILE A 194 -13.50 -0.97 3.05
CA ILE A 194 -14.46 -1.91 3.63
C ILE A 194 -13.80 -2.71 4.77
N PRO A 195 -14.59 -3.22 5.73
CA PRO A 195 -14.06 -4.12 6.75
C PRO A 195 -13.41 -5.35 6.10
N ARG A 196 -12.17 -5.64 6.51
CA ARG A 196 -11.43 -6.79 5.95
C ARG A 196 -12.02 -8.10 6.46
N PRO A 197 -12.46 -8.99 5.57
CA PRO A 197 -12.95 -10.28 5.99
C PRO A 197 -11.79 -11.15 6.50
N ALA A 198 -12.02 -11.92 7.57
CA ALA A 198 -11.07 -12.92 8.03
C ALA A 198 -11.21 -14.20 7.19
N LEU A 199 -10.10 -14.74 6.69
CA LEU A 199 -10.08 -16.04 6.02
C LEU A 199 -9.80 -17.12 7.07
N TRP A 200 -10.82 -17.95 7.36
CA TRP A 200 -10.71 -19.04 8.31
C TRP A 200 -10.50 -20.38 7.60
N LEU A 201 -9.32 -20.98 7.78
CA LEU A 201 -8.94 -22.24 7.14
C LEU A 201 -8.99 -23.39 8.15
N THR A 202 -9.87 -24.36 7.94
CA THR A 202 -10.03 -25.55 8.79
C THR A 202 -9.68 -26.81 8.02
N GLY A 203 -9.29 -27.87 8.75
CA GLY A 203 -8.97 -29.17 8.16
C GLY A 203 -7.97 -29.95 9.01
N GLN A 204 -7.75 -31.20 8.66
CA GLN A 204 -6.79 -32.09 9.33
C GLN A 204 -5.34 -31.63 9.17
N GLN A 205 -4.43 -32.15 10.00
CA GLN A 205 -3.00 -31.93 9.82
C GLN A 205 -2.55 -32.41 8.44
N GLY A 206 -1.67 -31.68 7.78
CA GLY A 206 -1.20 -32.00 6.42
C GLY A 206 -2.14 -31.58 5.27
N SER A 207 -3.31 -30.99 5.53
CA SER A 207 -4.29 -30.59 4.50
C SER A 207 -3.92 -29.29 3.72
N GLY A 208 -2.71 -28.75 3.87
CA GLY A 208 -2.26 -27.60 3.10
C GLY A 208 -2.75 -26.24 3.57
N LYS A 209 -3.38 -26.13 4.76
CA LYS A 209 -3.91 -24.85 5.29
C LYS A 209 -2.88 -23.73 5.34
N THR A 210 -1.72 -24.01 5.88
CA THR A 210 -0.62 -23.03 5.97
C THR A 210 -0.14 -22.62 4.59
N THR A 211 0.00 -23.59 3.66
CA THR A 211 0.40 -23.32 2.29
C THR A 211 -0.61 -22.42 1.57
N LEU A 212 -1.90 -22.69 1.73
CA LEU A 212 -2.97 -21.86 1.17
C LEU A 212 -2.95 -20.45 1.77
N GLY A 213 -2.79 -20.34 3.09
CA GLY A 213 -2.71 -19.04 3.77
C GLY A 213 -1.51 -18.21 3.28
N LEU A 214 -0.33 -18.85 3.18
CA LEU A 214 0.88 -18.18 2.66
C LEU A 214 0.72 -17.79 1.18
N LEU A 215 0.12 -18.65 0.36
CA LEU A 215 -0.17 -18.33 -1.04
C LEU A 215 -1.11 -17.12 -1.15
N ALA A 216 -2.20 -17.12 -0.39
CA ALA A 216 -3.15 -16.01 -0.39
C ALA A 216 -2.48 -14.68 0.04
N LEU A 217 -1.66 -14.71 1.08
CA LEU A 217 -0.89 -13.54 1.53
C LEU A 217 0.12 -13.08 0.48
N SER A 218 0.82 -14.01 -0.20
CA SER A 218 1.80 -13.66 -1.23
C SER A 218 1.19 -12.97 -2.44
N VAL A 219 -0.08 -13.23 -2.74
CA VAL A 219 -0.79 -12.57 -3.83
C VAL A 219 -1.22 -11.15 -3.47
N VAL A 220 -1.64 -10.93 -2.20
CA VAL A 220 -2.20 -9.64 -1.77
C VAL A 220 -1.13 -8.70 -1.23
N ASN A 221 -0.29 -9.20 -0.34
CA ASN A 221 0.72 -8.40 0.35
C ASN A 221 1.93 -9.25 0.74
N PRO A 222 2.82 -9.58 -0.20
CA PRO A 222 4.03 -10.31 0.11
C PRO A 222 4.90 -9.51 1.07
N THR A 223 5.31 -10.16 2.16
CA THR A 223 6.20 -9.60 3.18
C THR A 223 7.36 -10.54 3.43
N GLU A 224 8.45 -10.04 4.01
CA GLU A 224 9.64 -10.85 4.32
C GLU A 224 9.31 -12.01 5.29
N ARG A 225 8.39 -11.77 6.21
CA ARG A 225 7.88 -12.76 7.16
C ARG A 225 6.40 -12.97 6.93
N MET A 226 6.07 -13.86 6.01
CA MET A 226 4.68 -14.25 5.79
C MET A 226 4.25 -15.25 6.84
N GLY A 227 3.25 -14.87 7.62
CA GLY A 227 2.70 -15.67 8.69
C GLY A 227 3.40 -15.43 10.04
N GLY A 228 2.63 -15.44 11.08
CA GLY A 228 3.03 -15.31 12.48
C GLY A 228 2.02 -16.01 13.35
N ASN A 229 2.41 -16.36 14.56
CA ASN A 229 1.47 -16.78 15.59
C ASN A 229 1.03 -15.53 16.36
N PHE A 230 -0.20 -15.52 16.84
CA PHE A 230 -0.61 -14.52 17.82
C PHE A 230 0.34 -14.56 19.02
N GLY A 231 0.79 -13.40 19.44
CA GLY A 231 1.69 -13.26 20.58
C GLY A 231 1.05 -13.73 21.88
N LYS A 232 1.87 -13.91 22.89
CA LYS A 232 1.36 -14.22 24.23
C LYS A 232 0.77 -12.99 24.94
N ASN A 233 1.05 -11.81 24.39
CA ASN A 233 0.64 -10.51 24.94
C ASN A 233 -0.02 -9.66 23.86
N GLU A 234 -1.05 -8.92 24.24
CA GLU A 234 -1.80 -8.01 23.38
C GLU A 234 -0.91 -6.96 22.68
N ARG A 235 0.21 -6.54 23.31
CA ARG A 235 1.19 -5.63 22.71
C ARG A 235 1.94 -6.25 21.53
N ASP A 236 2.28 -7.52 21.60
CA ASP A 236 2.97 -8.22 20.52
C ASP A 236 2.06 -8.35 19.30
N ASP A 237 0.77 -8.61 19.54
CA ASP A 237 -0.23 -8.70 18.48
C ASP A 237 -0.49 -7.35 17.83
N LEU A 238 -0.58 -6.26 18.59
CA LEU A 238 -0.72 -4.90 18.07
C LEU A 238 0.49 -4.50 17.22
N THR A 239 1.71 -4.86 17.64
CA THR A 239 2.92 -4.59 16.87
C THR A 239 2.92 -5.36 15.54
N LEU A 240 2.52 -6.63 15.54
CA LEU A 240 2.39 -7.43 14.31
C LEU A 240 1.33 -6.86 13.36
N LEU A 241 0.20 -6.39 13.89
CA LEU A 241 -0.91 -5.83 13.11
C LEU A 241 -0.60 -4.41 12.58
N SER A 242 0.23 -3.65 13.28
CA SER A 242 0.59 -2.29 12.86
C SER A 242 1.58 -2.23 11.69
N GLY A 243 2.17 -3.36 11.30
CA GLY A 243 3.09 -3.44 10.16
C GLY A 243 4.41 -2.70 10.39
N SER A 244 4.85 -2.64 11.65
CA SER A 244 6.14 -2.05 12.05
C SER A 244 7.32 -2.80 11.48
#